data_3544092b5e69ed4357d45579394c1229
#
_entry.id   3544092b5e69ed4357d45579394c1229
#
_cell.length_a   1.000
_cell.length_b   1.000
_cell.length_c   1.000
_cell.angle_alpha   90.00
_cell.angle_beta   90.00
_cell.angle_gamma   90.00
#
_symmetry.space_group_name_H-M   'P 1'
#
loop_
_entity.id
_entity.type
_entity.pdbx_description
1 polymer ?
#
loop_
_entity_poly.entity_id
_entity_poly.type
_entity_poly.pdbx_seq_one_letter_code
_entity_poly.pdbx_strand_id
1 'polypeptide(L)'
;MDCPAAGPCGGCSLRHLDYAAELRAKGESVTDAFRRIGGLDVPVLPPLPPPEVDRYRNKVQFPVGLDRNGNPCIGFYAGRTHRIVPCPDCKLQPGVLNDIGNALCGFFAEHSIRPYDEQTGKGLVRHIFLRRGAHSGQIMVCLVCTRAKLPHSEELRAALTARFPDIATLLINVNPRNTNVILGEETHVLYGPGFIEDTLCGVPVRLGPLSFYQV
;
A
#
# COMPACT_ATOMS: atom_id res chain seq x y z
N MET A 1 18.01 -1.85 -13.43
CA MET A 1 17.24 -1.80 -12.16
C MET A 1 16.70 -0.39 -12.02
N ASP A 2 15.39 -0.22 -12.06
CA ASP A 2 14.73 1.10 -12.13
C ASP A 2 14.01 1.54 -10.83
N CYS A 3 14.18 0.78 -9.74
CA CYS A 3 13.65 1.12 -8.42
C CYS A 3 14.80 1.58 -7.51
N PRO A 4 14.86 2.88 -7.14
CA PRO A 4 15.95 3.40 -6.30
C PRO A 4 15.93 2.86 -4.86
N ALA A 5 14.80 2.30 -4.42
CA ALA A 5 14.66 1.67 -3.12
C ALA A 5 14.98 0.16 -3.15
N ALA A 6 15.30 -0.44 -4.31
CA ALA A 6 15.66 -1.85 -4.40
C ALA A 6 16.91 -2.16 -3.57
N GLY A 7 16.87 -3.27 -2.85
CA GLY A 7 17.88 -3.66 -1.89
C GLY A 7 17.55 -3.23 -0.46
N PRO A 8 17.54 -1.93 -0.12
CA PRO A 8 17.16 -1.50 1.23
C PRO A 8 15.69 -1.77 1.59
N CYS A 9 14.78 -1.69 0.61
CA CYS A 9 13.36 -1.93 0.79
C CYS A 9 13.04 -3.42 0.88
N GLY A 10 12.35 -3.85 1.93
CA GLY A 10 11.91 -5.24 2.12
C GLY A 10 10.67 -5.63 1.31
N GLY A 11 10.13 -4.75 0.47
CA GLY A 11 8.86 -4.98 -0.25
C GLY A 11 8.94 -5.93 -1.45
N CYS A 12 10.13 -6.12 -2.02
CA CYS A 12 10.34 -6.96 -3.20
C CYS A 12 11.56 -7.88 -3.03
N SER A 13 11.38 -9.19 -3.24
CA SER A 13 12.46 -10.17 -3.11
C SER A 13 13.31 -10.28 -4.37
N LEU A 14 12.74 -10.08 -5.56
CA LEU A 14 13.39 -10.35 -6.86
C LEU A 14 13.59 -9.11 -7.73
N ARG A 15 13.24 -7.90 -7.24
CA ARG A 15 13.32 -6.65 -8.02
C ARG A 15 14.74 -6.26 -8.46
N HIS A 16 15.76 -6.92 -7.94
CA HIS A 16 17.16 -6.76 -8.35
C HIS A 16 17.52 -7.50 -9.64
N LEU A 17 16.66 -8.43 -10.08
CA LEU A 17 16.79 -9.17 -11.33
C LEU A 17 16.12 -8.43 -12.49
N ASP A 18 16.55 -8.73 -13.73
CA ASP A 18 15.71 -8.47 -14.89
C ASP A 18 14.50 -9.41 -14.90
N TYR A 19 13.43 -9.03 -15.60
CA TYR A 19 12.16 -9.77 -15.52
C TYR A 19 12.27 -11.20 -16.10
N ALA A 20 13.10 -11.42 -17.13
CA ALA A 20 13.32 -12.75 -17.68
C ALA A 20 14.05 -13.66 -16.66
N ALA A 21 15.02 -13.12 -15.93
CA ALA A 21 15.69 -13.83 -14.83
C ALA A 21 14.74 -14.09 -13.65
N GLU A 22 13.85 -13.15 -13.34
CA GLU A 22 12.81 -13.33 -12.30
C GLU A 22 11.88 -14.49 -12.67
N LEU A 23 11.41 -14.57 -13.92
CA LEU A 23 10.56 -15.68 -14.38
C LEU A 23 11.29 -17.02 -14.29
N ARG A 24 12.55 -17.08 -14.73
CA ARG A 24 13.35 -18.32 -14.61
C ARG A 24 13.48 -18.75 -13.15
N ALA A 25 13.87 -17.86 -12.26
CA ALA A 25 14.03 -18.17 -10.84
C ALA A 25 12.72 -18.67 -10.20
N LYS A 26 11.58 -18.10 -10.58
CA LYS A 26 10.26 -18.59 -10.14
C LYS A 26 9.95 -19.99 -10.66
N GLY A 27 10.20 -20.27 -11.93
CA GLY A 27 10.00 -21.60 -12.51
C GLY A 27 10.92 -22.65 -11.86
N GLU A 28 12.19 -22.34 -11.69
CA GLU A 28 13.15 -23.20 -10.99
C GLU A 28 12.72 -23.50 -9.54
N SER A 29 12.21 -22.49 -8.81
CA SER A 29 11.75 -22.66 -7.45
C SER A 29 10.56 -23.65 -7.37
N VAL A 30 9.63 -23.60 -8.33
CA VAL A 30 8.51 -24.54 -8.41
C VAL A 30 9.01 -25.96 -8.73
N THR A 31 9.90 -26.09 -9.73
CA THR A 31 10.50 -27.38 -10.10
C THR A 31 11.24 -28.01 -8.92
N ASP A 32 12.04 -27.22 -8.20
CA ASP A 32 12.77 -27.68 -7.03
C ASP A 32 11.82 -28.11 -5.88
N ALA A 33 10.70 -27.40 -5.68
CA ALA A 33 9.71 -27.77 -4.69
C ALA A 33 9.07 -29.14 -5.01
N PHE A 34 8.68 -29.39 -6.26
CA PHE A 34 8.18 -30.71 -6.67
C PHE A 34 9.23 -31.79 -6.46
N ARG A 35 10.45 -31.59 -6.96
CA ARG A 35 11.50 -32.61 -6.89
C ARG A 35 12.01 -32.85 -5.49
N ARG A 36 12.42 -31.82 -4.75
CA ARG A 36 13.13 -31.95 -3.47
C ARG A 36 12.21 -32.12 -2.27
N ILE A 37 11.03 -31.49 -2.28
CA ILE A 37 10.07 -31.57 -1.17
C ILE A 37 9.01 -32.61 -1.46
N GLY A 38 8.44 -32.59 -2.68
CA GLY A 38 7.37 -33.51 -3.08
C GLY A 38 7.86 -34.89 -3.49
N GLY A 39 9.15 -35.08 -3.79
CA GLY A 39 9.67 -36.35 -4.35
C GLY A 39 9.12 -36.71 -5.72
N LEU A 40 8.59 -35.70 -6.46
CA LEU A 40 7.92 -35.86 -7.74
C LEU A 40 8.80 -35.31 -8.88
N ASP A 41 9.02 -36.13 -9.90
CA ASP A 41 9.67 -35.70 -11.14
C ASP A 41 8.62 -35.49 -12.22
N VAL A 42 7.99 -34.31 -12.17
CA VAL A 42 6.93 -33.90 -13.09
C VAL A 42 7.36 -32.69 -13.91
N PRO A 43 6.93 -32.57 -15.19
CA PRO A 43 7.22 -31.38 -15.97
C PRO A 43 6.50 -30.15 -15.42
N VAL A 44 7.26 -29.09 -15.19
CA VAL A 44 6.72 -27.78 -14.80
C VAL A 44 6.72 -26.86 -16.01
N LEU A 45 5.55 -26.34 -16.36
CA LEU A 45 5.42 -25.40 -17.46
C LEU A 45 6.09 -24.05 -17.10
N PRO A 46 6.60 -23.31 -18.12
CA PRO A 46 7.13 -21.97 -17.86
C PRO A 46 6.10 -21.08 -17.20
N PRO A 47 6.50 -20.20 -16.26
CA PRO A 47 5.60 -19.23 -15.66
C PRO A 47 5.00 -18.31 -16.72
N LEU A 48 3.69 -18.09 -16.65
CA LEU A 48 3.00 -17.13 -17.53
C LEU A 48 3.30 -15.71 -17.03
N PRO A 49 3.85 -14.81 -17.88
CA PRO A 49 4.04 -13.43 -17.53
C PRO A 49 2.70 -12.69 -17.47
N PRO A 50 2.53 -11.70 -16.57
CA PRO A 50 1.39 -10.78 -16.62
C PRO A 50 1.54 -9.83 -17.82
N PRO A 51 0.45 -9.22 -18.30
CA PRO A 51 0.51 -8.20 -19.35
C PRO A 51 1.34 -6.96 -18.91
N GLU A 52 1.26 -6.59 -17.62
CA GLU A 52 2.00 -5.49 -17.04
C GLU A 52 2.88 -5.97 -15.89
N VAL A 53 4.18 -5.67 -15.96
CA VAL A 53 5.17 -6.06 -14.93
C VAL A 53 5.19 -5.07 -13.78
N ASP A 54 4.89 -3.80 -14.05
CA ASP A 54 4.82 -2.71 -13.10
C ASP A 54 3.39 -2.19 -12.95
N ARG A 55 3.12 -1.48 -11.86
CA ARG A 55 1.84 -0.77 -11.62
C ARG A 55 0.60 -1.67 -11.51
N TYR A 56 0.78 -2.97 -11.31
CA TYR A 56 -0.30 -3.95 -11.30
C TYR A 56 -1.07 -4.07 -9.98
N ARG A 57 -0.47 -3.65 -8.85
CA ARG A 57 -1.13 -3.75 -7.53
C ARG A 57 -2.18 -2.68 -7.34
N ASN A 58 -3.41 -3.08 -7.18
CA ASN A 58 -4.53 -2.18 -6.94
C ASN A 58 -4.70 -1.73 -5.46
N LYS A 59 -3.85 -2.24 -4.55
CA LYS A 59 -3.89 -1.94 -3.11
C LYS A 59 -2.49 -1.72 -2.57
N VAL A 60 -2.34 -0.73 -1.70
CA VAL A 60 -1.12 -0.48 -0.95
C VAL A 60 -1.41 -0.05 0.49
N GLN A 61 -0.52 -0.41 1.39
CA GLN A 61 -0.52 -0.01 2.80
C GLN A 61 0.87 0.59 3.09
N PHE A 62 0.95 1.91 3.00
CA PHE A 62 2.20 2.61 3.30
C PHE A 62 2.31 2.84 4.81
N PRO A 63 3.33 2.32 5.51
CA PRO A 63 3.71 2.89 6.77
C PRO A 63 4.15 4.35 6.57
N VAL A 64 3.75 5.21 7.49
CA VAL A 64 4.13 6.63 7.48
C VAL A 64 5.20 6.86 8.53
N GLY A 65 6.32 7.42 8.13
CA GLY A 65 7.42 7.74 9.02
C GLY A 65 8.02 9.10 8.72
N LEU A 66 9.21 9.33 9.25
CA LEU A 66 9.99 10.52 8.98
C LEU A 66 11.19 10.18 8.10
N ASP A 67 11.48 11.04 7.13
CA ASP A 67 12.70 10.98 6.34
C ASP A 67 13.91 11.50 7.16
N ARG A 68 15.09 11.56 6.52
CA ARG A 68 16.32 12.03 7.16
C ARG A 68 16.28 13.51 7.57
N ASN A 69 15.37 14.28 7.00
CA ASN A 69 15.17 15.69 7.27
C ASN A 69 14.07 15.93 8.32
N GLY A 70 13.44 14.87 8.83
CA GLY A 70 12.34 14.93 9.77
C GLY A 70 10.97 15.21 9.15
N ASN A 71 10.83 15.12 7.83
CA ASN A 71 9.56 15.29 7.14
C ASN A 71 8.78 13.97 7.06
N PRO A 72 7.44 14.01 7.16
CA PRO A 72 6.60 12.84 6.90
C PRO A 72 6.87 12.25 5.51
N CYS A 73 7.01 10.94 5.43
CA CYS A 73 7.24 10.22 4.19
C CYS A 73 6.49 8.88 4.15
N ILE A 74 6.10 8.46 2.96
CA ILE A 74 5.66 7.09 2.69
C ILE A 74 6.85 6.21 2.31
N GLY A 75 6.72 4.92 2.61
CA GLY A 75 7.73 3.95 2.19
C GLY A 75 7.33 2.53 2.56
N PHE A 76 8.32 1.68 2.73
CA PHE A 76 8.15 0.31 3.20
C PHE A 76 9.23 -0.02 4.23
N TYR A 77 8.99 -1.02 5.04
CA TYR A 77 9.97 -1.47 6.02
C TYR A 77 11.18 -2.10 5.33
N ALA A 78 12.37 -1.79 5.80
CA ALA A 78 13.57 -2.55 5.50
C ALA A 78 13.42 -3.99 6.02
N GLY A 79 13.98 -4.94 5.30
CA GLY A 79 13.83 -6.35 5.64
C GLY A 79 14.15 -6.65 7.10
N ARG A 80 13.24 -7.37 7.79
CA ARG A 80 13.31 -7.76 9.20
C ARG A 80 13.43 -6.60 10.21
N THR A 81 12.97 -5.40 9.85
CA THR A 81 12.97 -4.23 10.72
C THR A 81 11.70 -3.41 10.54
N HIS A 82 11.44 -2.46 11.47
CA HIS A 82 10.40 -1.45 11.33
C HIS A 82 10.96 -0.09 10.84
N ARG A 83 12.21 -0.07 10.36
CA ARG A 83 12.79 1.12 9.75
C ARG A 83 12.19 1.36 8.37
N ILE A 84 11.55 2.50 8.18
CA ILE A 84 10.94 2.87 6.90
C ILE A 84 12.05 3.30 5.92
N VAL A 85 12.01 2.72 4.74
CA VAL A 85 12.78 3.13 3.58
C VAL A 85 11.85 3.99 2.73
N PRO A 86 12.11 5.31 2.60
CA PRO A 86 11.28 6.19 1.80
C PRO A 86 11.19 5.70 0.35
N CYS A 87 9.98 5.63 -0.17
CA CYS A 87 9.72 5.17 -1.54
C CYS A 87 8.57 5.97 -2.14
N PRO A 88 8.82 7.21 -2.62
CA PRO A 88 7.79 8.11 -3.12
C PRO A 88 7.19 7.65 -4.46
N ASP A 89 7.88 6.81 -5.23
CA ASP A 89 7.40 6.24 -6.48
C ASP A 89 7.65 4.73 -6.53
N CYS A 90 6.87 3.96 -5.78
CA CYS A 90 6.91 2.50 -5.86
C CYS A 90 6.32 2.01 -7.18
N LYS A 91 7.04 1.15 -7.88
CA LYS A 91 6.64 0.61 -9.19
C LYS A 91 5.54 -0.47 -9.12
N LEU A 92 5.17 -0.94 -7.94
CA LEU A 92 4.18 -2.02 -7.82
C LEU A 92 2.74 -1.55 -8.01
N GLN A 93 2.38 -0.37 -7.51
CA GLN A 93 1.03 0.19 -7.61
C GLN A 93 0.94 1.34 -8.60
N PRO A 94 -0.27 1.66 -9.12
CA PRO A 94 -0.51 2.82 -9.99
C PRO A 94 0.06 4.11 -9.42
N GLY A 95 0.63 4.97 -10.28
CA GLY A 95 1.27 6.22 -9.89
C GLY A 95 0.38 7.10 -9.02
N VAL A 96 -0.91 7.18 -9.35
CA VAL A 96 -1.89 7.96 -8.58
C VAL A 96 -1.94 7.60 -7.10
N LEU A 97 -1.71 6.32 -6.73
CA LEU A 97 -1.66 5.93 -5.32
C LEU A 97 -0.39 6.45 -4.62
N ASN A 98 0.74 6.50 -5.32
CA ASN A 98 1.94 7.16 -4.81
C ASN A 98 1.72 8.67 -4.64
N ASP A 99 1.09 9.31 -5.64
CA ASP A 99 0.82 10.75 -5.63
C ASP A 99 -0.09 11.16 -4.47
N ILE A 100 -1.14 10.37 -4.19
CA ILE A 100 -2.02 10.55 -3.03
C ILE A 100 -1.22 10.39 -1.72
N GLY A 101 -0.40 9.34 -1.62
CA GLY A 101 0.44 9.12 -0.43
C GLY A 101 1.41 10.27 -0.17
N ASN A 102 2.06 10.79 -1.23
CA ASN A 102 2.96 11.94 -1.13
C ASN A 102 2.21 13.24 -0.78
N ALA A 103 1.02 13.47 -1.37
CA ALA A 103 0.18 14.62 -1.05
C ALA A 103 -0.26 14.61 0.42
N LEU A 104 -0.62 13.44 0.95
CA LEU A 104 -0.93 13.27 2.37
C LEU A 104 0.26 13.59 3.26
N CYS A 105 1.46 13.12 2.92
CA CYS A 105 2.68 13.45 3.66
C CYS A 105 2.99 14.95 3.64
N GLY A 106 2.80 15.62 2.50
CA GLY A 106 2.92 17.08 2.39
C GLY A 106 1.94 17.80 3.31
N PHE A 107 0.67 17.38 3.30
CA PHE A 107 -0.36 17.93 4.20
C PHE A 107 0.00 17.71 5.68
N PHE A 108 0.49 16.52 6.03
CA PHE A 108 0.91 16.24 7.41
C PHE A 108 2.08 17.14 7.86
N ALA A 109 3.02 17.43 6.96
CA ALA A 109 4.12 18.36 7.24
C ALA A 109 3.61 19.78 7.49
N GLU A 110 2.76 20.29 6.59
CA GLU A 110 2.18 21.64 6.64
C GLU A 110 1.40 21.89 7.95
N HIS A 111 0.60 20.90 8.36
CA HIS A 111 -0.26 21.01 9.55
C HIS A 111 0.35 20.40 10.82
N SER A 112 1.64 20.07 10.81
CA SER A 112 2.36 19.49 11.97
C SER A 112 1.68 18.21 12.51
N ILE A 113 1.05 17.41 11.64
CA ILE A 113 0.46 16.10 11.97
C ILE A 113 1.57 15.06 11.99
N ARG A 114 1.92 14.58 13.17
CA ARG A 114 3.06 13.68 13.35
C ARG A 114 2.72 12.23 12.99
N PRO A 115 3.57 11.53 12.22
CA PRO A 115 3.55 10.09 12.12
C PRO A 115 3.66 9.43 13.49
N TYR A 116 3.05 8.25 13.63
CA TYR A 116 3.17 7.46 14.86
C TYR A 116 4.56 6.84 14.96
N ASP A 117 5.19 7.01 16.09
CA ASP A 117 6.47 6.41 16.45
C ASP A 117 6.22 5.22 17.39
N GLU A 118 6.52 4.02 16.93
CA GLU A 118 6.30 2.78 17.69
C GLU A 118 7.19 2.68 18.95
N GLN A 119 8.35 3.35 18.96
CA GLN A 119 9.26 3.32 20.11
C GLN A 119 8.76 4.19 21.26
N THR A 120 8.24 5.38 20.93
CA THR A 120 7.78 6.34 21.93
C THR A 120 6.28 6.27 22.20
N GLY A 121 5.51 5.58 21.34
CA GLY A 121 4.05 5.55 21.39
C GLY A 121 3.38 6.88 21.04
N LYS A 122 4.13 7.84 20.48
CA LYS A 122 3.65 9.19 20.19
C LYS A 122 3.37 9.36 18.68
N GLY A 123 2.46 10.29 18.36
CA GLY A 123 2.05 10.58 17.00
C GLY A 123 0.63 10.09 16.71
N LEU A 124 0.16 10.37 15.48
CA LEU A 124 -1.23 10.14 15.10
C LEU A 124 -1.36 9.13 13.96
N VAL A 125 -0.69 9.38 12.83
CA VAL A 125 -0.88 8.61 11.60
C VAL A 125 0.12 7.46 11.54
N ARG A 126 -0.39 6.23 11.45
CA ARG A 126 0.41 5.00 11.39
C ARG A 126 0.64 4.55 9.95
N HIS A 127 -0.46 4.44 9.19
CA HIS A 127 -0.43 3.96 7.81
C HIS A 127 -1.40 4.77 6.95
N ILE A 128 -1.09 4.80 5.66
CA ILE A 128 -1.98 5.22 4.59
C ILE A 128 -2.35 3.97 3.81
N PHE A 129 -3.59 3.53 3.93
CA PHE A 129 -4.15 2.44 3.15
C PHE A 129 -4.86 3.02 1.93
N LEU A 130 -4.46 2.61 0.75
CA LEU A 130 -5.06 3.03 -0.51
C LEU A 130 -5.50 1.80 -1.31
N ARG A 131 -6.67 1.91 -1.92
CA ARG A 131 -7.19 0.89 -2.84
C ARG A 131 -7.83 1.56 -4.04
N ARG A 132 -7.56 1.03 -5.23
CA ARG A 132 -8.17 1.46 -6.48
C ARG A 132 -8.98 0.31 -7.06
N GLY A 133 -10.21 0.57 -7.50
CA GLY A 133 -10.98 -0.37 -8.32
C GLY A 133 -10.28 -0.57 -9.66
N ALA A 134 -10.08 -1.82 -10.07
CA ALA A 134 -9.36 -2.14 -11.29
C ALA A 134 -10.15 -1.71 -12.54
N HIS A 135 -11.47 -1.89 -12.53
CA HIS A 135 -12.35 -1.48 -13.62
C HIS A 135 -12.98 -0.10 -13.40
N SER A 136 -13.46 0.18 -12.20
CA SER A 136 -14.14 1.45 -11.91
C SER A 136 -13.20 2.65 -11.82
N GLY A 137 -11.93 2.41 -11.47
CA GLY A 137 -10.99 3.48 -11.17
C GLY A 137 -11.22 4.19 -9.83
N GLN A 138 -12.32 3.91 -9.13
CA GLN A 138 -12.64 4.53 -7.84
C GLN A 138 -11.53 4.28 -6.81
N ILE A 139 -11.19 5.31 -6.04
CA ILE A 139 -10.12 5.23 -5.05
C ILE A 139 -10.69 5.37 -3.64
N MET A 140 -10.30 4.44 -2.78
CA MET A 140 -10.47 4.52 -1.33
C MET A 140 -9.17 5.01 -0.70
N VAL A 141 -9.29 6.04 0.14
CA VAL A 141 -8.22 6.51 1.02
C VAL A 141 -8.62 6.21 2.46
N CYS A 142 -7.83 5.43 3.17
CA CYS A 142 -8.07 5.12 4.58
C CYS A 142 -6.81 5.44 5.39
N LEU A 143 -6.91 6.43 6.27
CA LEU A 143 -5.85 6.80 7.19
C LEU A 143 -5.94 5.95 8.45
N VAL A 144 -4.92 5.17 8.75
CA VAL A 144 -4.85 4.40 9.99
C VAL A 144 -4.22 5.28 11.06
N CYS A 145 -5.02 5.64 12.06
CA CYS A 145 -4.66 6.58 13.09
C CYS A 145 -4.74 5.95 14.49
N THR A 146 -4.03 6.53 15.45
CA THR A 146 -4.11 6.10 16.86
C THR A 146 -5.42 6.52 17.54
N ARG A 147 -6.16 7.45 16.95
CA ARG A 147 -7.47 7.96 17.43
C ARG A 147 -8.30 8.50 16.27
N ALA A 148 -9.63 8.60 16.46
CA ALA A 148 -10.57 9.01 15.42
C ALA A 148 -10.42 10.49 14.98
N LYS A 149 -10.02 11.36 15.89
CA LYS A 149 -9.93 12.81 15.62
C LYS A 149 -8.66 13.15 14.85
N LEU A 150 -8.81 13.47 13.57
CA LEU A 150 -7.75 14.02 12.71
C LEU A 150 -7.88 15.54 12.68
N PRO A 151 -6.84 16.31 13.06
CA PRO A 151 -6.84 17.76 12.88
C PRO A 151 -6.97 18.12 11.39
N HIS A 152 -7.62 19.23 11.09
CA HIS A 152 -7.81 19.75 9.72
C HIS A 152 -8.47 18.75 8.74
N SER A 153 -9.34 17.85 9.24
CA SER A 153 -9.94 16.79 8.41
C SER A 153 -10.79 17.33 7.26
N GLU A 154 -11.51 18.45 7.44
CA GLU A 154 -12.32 19.07 6.39
C GLU A 154 -11.45 19.71 5.30
N GLU A 155 -10.36 20.35 5.68
CA GLU A 155 -9.38 20.93 4.76
C GLU A 155 -8.67 19.83 3.97
N LEU A 156 -8.25 18.75 4.64
CA LEU A 156 -7.70 17.57 4.00
C LEU A 156 -8.66 16.97 2.97
N ARG A 157 -9.93 16.79 3.36
CA ARG A 157 -10.97 16.29 2.46
C ARG A 157 -11.09 17.16 1.21
N ALA A 158 -11.22 18.48 1.40
CA ALA A 158 -11.35 19.42 0.29
C ALA A 158 -10.13 19.39 -0.65
N ALA A 159 -8.92 19.41 -0.09
CA ALA A 159 -7.68 19.39 -0.87
C ALA A 159 -7.52 18.07 -1.67
N LEU A 160 -7.80 16.92 -1.05
CA LEU A 160 -7.67 15.62 -1.71
C LEU A 160 -8.71 15.42 -2.81
N THR A 161 -9.99 15.73 -2.54
CA THR A 161 -11.06 15.53 -3.53
C THR A 161 -10.96 16.50 -4.71
N ALA A 162 -10.44 17.71 -4.51
CA ALA A 162 -10.17 18.65 -5.58
C ALA A 162 -9.00 18.20 -6.48
N ARG A 163 -7.95 17.63 -5.88
CA ARG A 163 -6.75 17.20 -6.61
C ARG A 163 -6.89 15.83 -7.27
N PHE A 164 -7.65 14.92 -6.64
CA PHE A 164 -7.82 13.54 -7.06
C PHE A 164 -9.32 13.20 -7.15
N PRO A 165 -9.99 13.54 -8.26
CA PRO A 165 -11.45 13.38 -8.40
C PRO A 165 -11.93 11.92 -8.35
N ASP A 166 -11.05 10.95 -8.61
CA ASP A 166 -11.36 9.53 -8.51
C ASP A 166 -11.48 9.01 -7.06
N ILE A 167 -11.17 9.84 -6.06
CA ILE A 167 -11.39 9.47 -4.66
C ILE A 167 -12.89 9.40 -4.39
N ALA A 168 -13.40 8.18 -4.27
CA ALA A 168 -14.81 7.91 -3.97
C ALA A 168 -15.10 7.93 -2.45
N THR A 169 -14.10 7.63 -1.63
CA THR A 169 -14.28 7.63 -0.17
C THR A 169 -12.97 7.92 0.57
N LEU A 170 -13.10 8.66 1.70
CA LEU A 170 -12.01 8.95 2.63
C LEU A 170 -12.43 8.49 4.04
N LEU A 171 -11.59 7.71 4.68
CA LEU A 171 -11.85 7.03 5.94
C LEU A 171 -10.74 7.30 6.96
N ILE A 172 -11.09 7.24 8.24
CA ILE A 172 -10.15 7.06 9.34
C ILE A 172 -10.44 5.70 9.97
N ASN A 173 -9.44 4.84 10.00
CA ASN A 173 -9.46 3.60 10.76
C ASN A 173 -8.66 3.79 12.04
N VAL A 174 -9.25 3.44 13.18
CA VAL A 174 -8.65 3.67 14.49
C VAL A 174 -7.95 2.41 14.96
N ASN A 175 -6.62 2.49 15.09
CA ASN A 175 -5.81 1.43 15.66
C ASN A 175 -4.83 1.99 16.71
N PRO A 176 -5.23 2.03 18.00
CA PRO A 176 -4.37 2.49 19.08
C PRO A 176 -3.38 1.43 19.57
N ARG A 177 -3.54 0.16 19.14
CA ARG A 177 -2.77 -0.96 19.66
C ARG A 177 -1.35 -0.98 19.10
N ASN A 178 -0.37 -1.27 19.93
CA ASN A 178 1.00 -1.54 19.46
C ASN A 178 1.12 -3.01 19.01
N THR A 179 0.64 -3.30 17.80
CA THR A 179 0.61 -4.65 17.20
C THR A 179 0.98 -4.56 15.72
N ASN A 180 1.33 -5.70 15.13
CA ASN A 180 1.58 -5.83 13.68
C ASN A 180 0.30 -5.78 12.82
N VAL A 181 -0.89 -5.77 13.45
CA VAL A 181 -2.17 -5.61 12.76
C VAL A 181 -2.30 -4.16 12.33
N ILE A 182 -2.45 -3.91 11.04
CA ILE A 182 -2.49 -2.55 10.48
C ILE A 182 -3.84 -1.89 10.76
N LEU A 183 -4.95 -2.55 10.37
CA LEU A 183 -6.30 -2.01 10.53
C LEU A 183 -6.88 -2.37 11.90
N GLY A 184 -7.45 -1.39 12.58
CA GLY A 184 -8.26 -1.59 13.78
C GLY A 184 -9.70 -1.95 13.44
N GLU A 185 -10.52 -2.09 14.48
CA GLU A 185 -11.92 -2.53 14.35
C GLU A 185 -12.87 -1.35 14.04
N GLU A 186 -12.52 -0.14 14.45
CA GLU A 186 -13.34 1.06 14.32
C GLU A 186 -12.96 1.86 13.07
N THR A 187 -13.96 2.27 12.28
CA THR A 187 -13.74 3.08 11.07
C THR A 187 -14.77 4.20 10.99
N HIS A 188 -14.30 5.43 10.73
CA HIS A 188 -15.09 6.63 10.56
C HIS A 188 -15.01 7.11 9.11
N VAL A 189 -16.16 7.47 8.53
CA VAL A 189 -16.25 8.02 7.18
C VAL A 189 -16.09 9.54 7.25
N LEU A 190 -15.09 10.09 6.56
CA LEU A 190 -14.92 11.53 6.39
C LEU A 190 -15.55 12.03 5.08
N TYR A 191 -15.58 11.18 4.05
CA TYR A 191 -16.16 11.50 2.77
C TYR A 191 -16.62 10.24 2.04
N GLY A 192 -17.71 10.37 1.25
CA GLY A 192 -18.25 9.30 0.43
C GLY A 192 -19.00 8.22 1.22
N PRO A 193 -19.24 7.06 0.59
CA PRO A 193 -20.11 6.00 1.15
C PRO A 193 -19.39 5.05 2.13
N GLY A 194 -18.09 5.15 2.32
CA GLY A 194 -17.32 4.22 3.16
C GLY A 194 -16.82 2.97 2.43
N PHE A 195 -17.06 2.87 1.14
CA PHE A 195 -16.61 1.77 0.26
C PHE A 195 -16.34 2.30 -1.15
N ILE A 196 -15.71 1.48 -1.97
CA ILE A 196 -15.65 1.67 -3.42
C ILE A 196 -16.41 0.55 -4.11
N GLU A 197 -16.90 0.80 -5.30
CA GLU A 197 -17.52 -0.20 -6.16
C GLU A 197 -16.53 -0.59 -7.27
N ASP A 198 -16.54 -1.86 -7.64
CA ASP A 198 -15.76 -2.39 -8.75
C ASP A 198 -16.49 -3.55 -9.41
N THR A 199 -15.94 -4.10 -10.48
CA THR A 199 -16.48 -5.28 -11.16
C THR A 199 -15.42 -6.37 -11.20
N LEU A 200 -15.76 -7.57 -10.73
CA LEU A 200 -14.90 -8.74 -10.76
C LEU A 200 -15.57 -9.83 -11.61
N CYS A 201 -14.95 -10.20 -12.73
CA CYS A 201 -15.48 -11.20 -13.66
C CYS A 201 -16.95 -10.94 -14.06
N GLY A 202 -17.31 -9.66 -14.30
CA GLY A 202 -18.66 -9.24 -14.64
C GLY A 202 -19.62 -9.07 -13.45
N VAL A 203 -19.20 -9.40 -12.24
CA VAL A 203 -20.02 -9.26 -11.03
C VAL A 203 -19.68 -7.95 -10.31
N PRO A 204 -20.68 -7.07 -10.04
CA PRO A 204 -20.45 -5.87 -9.25
C PRO A 204 -20.14 -6.23 -7.79
N VAL A 205 -19.11 -5.60 -7.24
CA VAL A 205 -18.65 -5.80 -5.87
C VAL A 205 -18.51 -4.48 -5.12
N ARG A 206 -18.79 -4.49 -3.82
CA ARG A 206 -18.52 -3.38 -2.90
C ARG A 206 -17.36 -3.75 -1.99
N LEU A 207 -16.38 -2.86 -1.90
CA LEU A 207 -15.12 -3.10 -1.21
C LEU A 207 -14.95 -2.08 -0.09
N GLY A 208 -15.08 -2.53 1.14
CA GLY A 208 -14.73 -1.75 2.34
C GLY A 208 -13.24 -1.87 2.68
N PRO A 209 -12.75 -1.17 3.71
CA PRO A 209 -11.35 -1.21 4.10
C PRO A 209 -10.87 -2.59 4.55
N LEU A 210 -11.75 -3.39 5.16
CA LEU A 210 -11.44 -4.74 5.64
C LEU A 210 -11.64 -5.84 4.58
N SER A 211 -12.21 -5.52 3.41
CA SER A 211 -12.41 -6.50 2.34
C SER A 211 -11.05 -6.99 1.82
N PHE A 212 -10.92 -8.30 1.62
CA PHE A 212 -9.78 -8.83 0.85
C PHE A 212 -10.11 -8.74 -0.65
N TYR A 213 -9.37 -7.93 -1.38
CA TYR A 213 -9.50 -7.76 -2.83
C TYR A 213 -8.16 -7.30 -3.39
N GLN A 214 -7.61 -8.11 -4.28
CA GLN A 214 -6.34 -7.81 -4.94
C GLN A 214 -6.36 -8.51 -6.30
N VAL A 215 -6.36 -7.77 -7.38
CA VAL A 215 -6.43 -8.19 -8.78
C VAL A 215 -5.20 -7.70 -9.53
#